data_544dd47b732528982f5575d3e7be5d40
#
_entry.id   544dd47b732528982f5575d3e7be5d40
#
_cell.length_a   1.000
_cell.length_b   1.000
_cell.length_c   1.000
_cell.angle_alpha   90.00
_cell.angle_beta   90.00
_cell.angle_gamma   90.00
#
_symmetry.space_group_name_H-M   'P 1'
#
loop_
_entity.id
_entity.type
_entity.pdbx_description
1 polymer ?
#
loop_
_entity_poly.entity_id
_entity_poly.type
_entity_poly.pdbx_seq_one_letter_code
_entity_poly.pdbx_strand_id
1 'polypeptide(L)'
;MIILYILLACISMPQSIAGDLNSLQTHSSNTHENYQLTEFFYHHNQTAISYPQLSGMNDSSKQEKLNKNIKTDALTVLHYYPDGAMTDGLTLDIKHTIKRMDRELLSIQYDGLGNVSGTAHPSNHFYTSTYLLTDGERIKLDQLVTLNEAFAETLKKKSKALSPAMEGYLDGLSNQDLLAKLQSADQLERIGEKNQSDVFSYWTEDSLGISIGVSHAQGDHAEFEVKTKDIIPFLKKPL
;
A
#
# COMPACT_ATOMS: atom_id res chain seq x y z
N MET A 1 -45.96 -40.38 -71.12
CA MET A 1 -46.93 -41.47 -70.90
C MET A 1 -47.08 -41.61 -69.40
N ILE A 2 -48.26 -41.24 -68.99
CA ILE A 2 -48.91 -41.37 -67.68
C ILE A 2 -48.17 -40.70 -66.47
N ILE A 3 -48.70 -39.53 -66.14
CA ILE A 3 -48.53 -38.70 -64.96
C ILE A 3 -49.41 -39.25 -63.86
N LEU A 4 -48.91 -39.40 -62.65
CA LEU A 4 -49.70 -39.62 -61.44
C LEU A 4 -49.40 -38.55 -60.38
N TYR A 5 -50.41 -37.73 -60.16
CA TYR A 5 -50.45 -36.76 -59.06
C TYR A 5 -50.88 -37.45 -57.78
N ILE A 6 -50.11 -37.21 -56.68
CA ILE A 6 -50.62 -37.56 -55.37
C ILE A 6 -50.60 -36.26 -54.53
N LEU A 7 -51.82 -35.82 -54.18
CA LEU A 7 -52.09 -34.78 -53.19
C LEU A 7 -51.77 -35.34 -51.81
N LEU A 8 -51.00 -34.58 -51.02
CA LEU A 8 -50.87 -34.85 -49.57
C LEU A 8 -51.42 -33.69 -48.80
N ALA A 9 -52.42 -33.93 -47.97
CA ALA A 9 -53.12 -32.96 -47.15
C ALA A 9 -52.28 -32.56 -45.93
N CYS A 10 -52.25 -31.28 -45.67
CA CYS A 10 -51.72 -30.72 -44.42
C CYS A 10 -52.67 -30.95 -43.27
N ILE A 11 -52.24 -31.66 -42.26
CA ILE A 11 -52.84 -31.66 -40.91
C ILE A 11 -52.10 -30.79 -40.01
N SER A 12 -52.72 -29.67 -39.61
CA SER A 12 -52.23 -28.75 -38.59
C SER A 12 -52.49 -29.29 -37.19
N MET A 13 -51.48 -29.50 -36.41
CA MET A 13 -51.58 -29.74 -34.98
C MET A 13 -51.32 -28.46 -34.17
N PRO A 14 -52.01 -28.26 -33.04
CA PRO A 14 -51.85 -27.08 -32.23
C PRO A 14 -50.51 -27.13 -31.43
N GLN A 15 -49.78 -26.02 -31.45
CA GLN A 15 -48.57 -25.83 -30.62
C GLN A 15 -48.96 -25.64 -29.17
N SER A 16 -48.43 -26.48 -28.32
CA SER A 16 -48.40 -26.34 -26.87
C SER A 16 -47.43 -25.21 -26.49
N ILE A 17 -47.95 -24.22 -25.76
CA ILE A 17 -47.17 -23.16 -25.18
C ILE A 17 -46.49 -23.73 -23.92
N ALA A 18 -45.25 -24.17 -24.04
CA ALA A 18 -44.37 -24.41 -22.89
C ALA A 18 -43.63 -23.08 -22.58
N GLY A 19 -43.95 -22.52 -21.44
CA GLY A 19 -43.26 -21.30 -20.95
C GLY A 19 -41.82 -21.60 -20.65
N ASP A 20 -40.92 -20.96 -21.38
CA ASP A 20 -39.52 -20.90 -21.06
C ASP A 20 -39.33 -20.00 -19.83
N LEU A 21 -39.09 -20.62 -18.68
CA LEU A 21 -38.47 -19.99 -17.53
C LEU A 21 -36.99 -19.72 -17.89
N ASN A 22 -36.73 -18.59 -18.52
CA ASN A 22 -35.40 -18.07 -18.66
C ASN A 22 -34.89 -17.76 -17.25
N SER A 23 -34.08 -18.68 -16.73
CA SER A 23 -33.19 -18.41 -15.60
C SER A 23 -32.30 -17.22 -15.95
N LEU A 24 -32.55 -16.08 -15.31
CA LEU A 24 -31.63 -14.96 -15.26
C LEU A 24 -30.35 -15.46 -14.59
N GLN A 25 -29.44 -16.00 -15.38
CA GLN A 25 -28.04 -16.08 -15.00
C GLN A 25 -27.53 -14.65 -14.95
N THR A 26 -27.52 -14.07 -13.76
CA THR A 26 -26.71 -12.91 -13.46
C THR A 26 -25.26 -13.33 -13.66
N HIS A 27 -24.74 -13.11 -14.87
CA HIS A 27 -23.30 -13.04 -15.06
C HIS A 27 -22.82 -11.88 -14.20
N SER A 28 -22.31 -12.19 -13.01
CA SER A 28 -21.40 -11.32 -12.30
C SER A 28 -20.21 -11.14 -13.23
N SER A 29 -20.24 -10.07 -14.01
CA SER A 29 -19.08 -9.60 -14.74
C SER A 29 -18.07 -9.15 -13.69
N ASN A 30 -17.15 -10.04 -13.32
CA ASN A 30 -15.90 -9.68 -12.69
C ASN A 30 -15.10 -8.82 -13.70
N THR A 31 -15.47 -7.56 -13.81
CA THR A 31 -14.63 -6.56 -14.45
C THR A 31 -13.42 -6.41 -13.55
N HIS A 32 -12.32 -7.08 -13.91
CA HIS A 32 -11.00 -6.79 -13.35
C HIS A 32 -10.72 -5.32 -13.63
N GLU A 33 -10.69 -4.48 -12.62
CA GLU A 33 -10.14 -3.14 -12.78
C GLU A 33 -8.66 -3.30 -13.12
N ASN A 34 -8.32 -3.06 -14.38
CA ASN A 34 -6.94 -3.05 -14.87
C ASN A 34 -6.41 -1.63 -14.78
N TYR A 35 -6.00 -1.17 -13.58
CA TYR A 35 -5.28 0.07 -13.44
C TYR A 35 -3.77 -0.14 -13.61
N GLN A 36 -3.10 0.88 -14.09
CA GLN A 36 -1.66 0.90 -14.32
C GLN A 36 -1.00 1.93 -13.42
N LEU A 37 0.22 1.64 -12.99
CA LEU A 37 1.06 2.62 -12.30
C LEU A 37 2.08 3.19 -13.29
N THR A 38 2.21 4.51 -13.24
CA THR A 38 3.24 5.26 -13.97
C THR A 38 4.05 6.05 -12.95
N GLU A 39 5.36 6.03 -13.09
CA GLU A 39 6.26 6.81 -12.25
C GLU A 39 6.22 8.29 -12.62
N PHE A 40 6.10 9.13 -11.58
CA PHE A 40 6.18 10.59 -11.66
C PHE A 40 7.27 11.11 -10.73
N PHE A 41 7.73 12.32 -11.01
CA PHE A 41 8.78 12.98 -10.24
C PHE A 41 8.33 14.38 -9.81
N TYR A 42 8.67 14.72 -8.59
CA TYR A 42 8.77 16.10 -8.14
C TYR A 42 10.24 16.53 -8.26
N HIS A 43 10.50 17.63 -8.93
CA HIS A 43 11.83 18.22 -9.06
C HIS A 43 11.81 19.67 -8.60
N HIS A 44 12.75 20.03 -7.74
CA HIS A 44 13.00 21.41 -7.35
C HIS A 44 14.48 21.55 -6.96
N ASN A 45 15.25 22.36 -7.68
CA ASN A 45 16.71 22.49 -7.52
C ASN A 45 17.39 21.10 -7.54
N GLN A 46 18.06 20.70 -6.43
CA GLN A 46 18.71 19.41 -6.26
C GLN A 46 17.82 18.40 -5.52
N THR A 47 16.53 18.64 -5.47
CA THR A 47 15.53 17.72 -4.90
C THR A 47 14.84 16.95 -6.00
N ALA A 48 14.84 15.63 -5.89
CA ALA A 48 14.09 14.70 -6.71
C ALA A 48 13.34 13.71 -5.83
N ILE A 49 12.01 13.59 -6.01
CA ILE A 49 11.17 12.64 -5.28
C ILE A 49 10.32 11.91 -6.30
N SER A 50 10.50 10.59 -6.43
CA SER A 50 9.65 9.77 -7.28
C SER A 50 8.41 9.28 -6.53
N TYR A 51 7.29 9.14 -7.24
CA TYR A 51 6.05 8.59 -6.72
C TYR A 51 5.21 7.99 -7.85
N PRO A 52 4.38 6.97 -7.59
CA PRO A 52 3.52 6.40 -8.62
C PRO A 52 2.23 7.21 -8.77
N GLN A 53 1.62 7.11 -9.96
CA GLN A 53 0.27 7.58 -10.24
C GLN A 53 -0.52 6.47 -10.92
N LEU A 54 -1.78 6.29 -10.52
CA LEU A 54 -2.69 5.33 -11.11
C LEU A 54 -3.39 5.91 -12.33
N SER A 55 -3.65 5.05 -13.30
CA SER A 55 -4.48 5.32 -14.47
C SER A 55 -5.34 4.12 -14.82
N GLY A 56 -6.47 4.35 -15.49
CA GLY A 56 -7.35 3.30 -15.96
C GLY A 56 -8.37 2.78 -14.94
N MET A 57 -8.53 3.44 -13.79
CA MET A 57 -9.61 3.10 -12.86
C MET A 57 -10.97 3.47 -13.45
N ASN A 58 -11.99 2.64 -13.23
CA ASN A 58 -13.36 2.93 -13.66
C ASN A 58 -13.95 4.17 -12.98
N ASP A 59 -13.58 4.42 -11.72
CA ASP A 59 -13.96 5.60 -10.96
C ASP A 59 -12.84 6.66 -11.02
N SER A 60 -13.03 7.64 -11.89
CA SER A 60 -12.10 8.74 -12.10
C SER A 60 -11.93 9.62 -10.85
N SER A 61 -12.98 9.83 -10.07
CA SER A 61 -12.92 10.63 -8.85
C SER A 61 -12.06 9.94 -7.78
N LYS A 62 -12.24 8.62 -7.63
CA LYS A 62 -11.41 7.81 -6.74
C LYS A 62 -9.95 7.79 -7.21
N GLN A 63 -9.70 7.67 -8.52
CA GLN A 63 -8.35 7.75 -9.09
C GLN A 63 -7.68 9.09 -8.79
N GLU A 64 -8.37 10.20 -8.99
CA GLU A 64 -7.85 11.54 -8.69
C GLU A 64 -7.52 11.71 -7.21
N LYS A 65 -8.41 11.23 -6.32
CA LYS A 65 -8.20 11.24 -4.88
C LYS A 65 -6.95 10.45 -4.49
N LEU A 66 -6.82 9.21 -4.96
CA LEU A 66 -5.65 8.36 -4.73
C LEU A 66 -4.36 9.05 -5.21
N ASN A 67 -4.37 9.54 -6.44
CA ASN A 67 -3.21 10.21 -7.04
C ASN A 67 -2.80 11.47 -6.26
N LYS A 68 -3.78 12.24 -5.79
CA LYS A 68 -3.52 13.41 -4.94
C LYS A 68 -2.91 12.99 -3.61
N ASN A 69 -3.47 11.97 -2.95
CA ASN A 69 -2.98 11.47 -1.66
C ASN A 69 -1.56 10.89 -1.79
N ILE A 70 -1.31 10.05 -2.81
CA ILE A 70 0.01 9.48 -3.09
C ILE A 70 1.06 10.58 -3.27
N LYS A 71 0.76 11.59 -4.09
CA LYS A 71 1.67 12.73 -4.28
C LYS A 71 1.89 13.50 -2.98
N THR A 72 0.85 13.77 -2.22
CA THR A 72 0.95 14.49 -0.95
C THR A 72 1.82 13.71 0.04
N ASP A 73 1.57 12.41 0.19
CA ASP A 73 2.32 11.55 1.11
C ASP A 73 3.79 11.41 0.68
N ALA A 74 4.06 11.29 -0.63
CA ALA A 74 5.43 11.26 -1.14
C ALA A 74 6.23 12.54 -0.81
N LEU A 75 5.55 13.68 -0.79
CA LEU A 75 6.19 14.98 -0.54
C LEU A 75 6.29 15.35 0.95
N THR A 76 5.76 14.55 1.87
CA THR A 76 5.84 14.85 3.32
C THR A 76 7.26 14.89 3.84
N VAL A 77 8.20 14.18 3.21
CA VAL A 77 9.64 14.22 3.55
C VAL A 77 10.21 15.65 3.52
N LEU A 78 9.64 16.54 2.74
CA LEU A 78 10.06 17.95 2.68
C LEU A 78 9.85 18.67 4.02
N HIS A 79 8.93 18.23 4.85
CA HIS A 79 8.68 18.80 6.16
C HIS A 79 9.80 18.53 7.18
N TYR A 80 10.71 17.58 6.93
CA TYR A 80 11.93 17.43 7.74
C TYR A 80 12.86 18.64 7.62
N TYR A 81 12.69 19.43 6.57
CA TYR A 81 13.60 20.52 6.23
C TYR A 81 12.90 21.87 6.42
N PRO A 82 13.56 22.84 7.08
CA PRO A 82 13.03 24.20 7.15
C PRO A 82 12.84 24.80 5.76
N ASP A 83 11.87 25.70 5.59
CA ASP A 83 11.55 26.33 4.30
C ASP A 83 12.78 26.94 3.60
N GLY A 84 13.74 27.50 4.36
CA GLY A 84 14.99 28.03 3.82
C GLY A 84 15.95 26.97 3.26
N ALA A 85 15.90 25.73 3.73
CA ALA A 85 16.79 24.67 3.24
C ALA A 85 16.49 24.28 1.78
N MET A 86 15.24 24.44 1.33
CA MET A 86 14.84 24.21 -0.07
C MET A 86 15.51 25.16 -1.06
N THR A 87 15.93 26.35 -0.59
CA THR A 87 16.61 27.36 -1.41
C THR A 87 18.13 27.28 -1.27
N ASP A 88 18.65 26.83 -0.13
CA ASP A 88 20.06 27.04 0.28
C ASP A 88 20.90 25.76 0.38
N GLY A 89 20.67 24.79 -0.51
CA GLY A 89 21.57 23.65 -0.66
C GLY A 89 21.08 22.33 -0.09
N LEU A 90 19.76 22.11 -0.09
CA LEU A 90 19.20 20.79 0.10
C LEU A 90 19.42 19.94 -1.16
N THR A 91 20.12 18.82 -0.99
CA THR A 91 20.12 17.71 -1.94
C THR A 91 19.24 16.61 -1.36
N LEU A 92 18.21 16.20 -2.09
CA LEU A 92 17.28 15.15 -1.66
C LEU A 92 16.95 14.25 -2.85
N ASP A 93 17.21 12.97 -2.71
CA ASP A 93 16.86 11.94 -3.72
C ASP A 93 16.05 10.84 -3.04
N ILE A 94 14.74 10.83 -3.28
CA ILE A 94 13.80 9.84 -2.74
C ILE A 94 13.23 9.02 -3.89
N LYS A 95 13.30 7.71 -3.72
CA LYS A 95 12.73 6.73 -4.66
C LYS A 95 11.55 6.03 -4.00
N HIS A 96 10.61 5.60 -4.84
CA HIS A 96 9.51 4.76 -4.38
C HIS A 96 9.70 3.31 -4.83
N THR A 97 9.17 2.40 -4.04
CA THR A 97 9.08 0.97 -4.36
C THR A 97 7.65 0.50 -4.05
N ILE A 98 7.02 -0.16 -5.02
CA ILE A 98 5.73 -0.79 -4.79
C ILE A 98 5.97 -2.10 -4.03
N LYS A 99 5.54 -2.16 -2.78
CA LYS A 99 5.68 -3.35 -1.93
C LYS A 99 4.55 -4.35 -2.15
N ARG A 100 3.35 -3.85 -2.41
CA ARG A 100 2.17 -4.65 -2.76
C ARG A 100 1.24 -3.84 -3.63
N MET A 101 0.66 -4.51 -4.61
CA MET A 101 -0.41 -3.98 -5.43
C MET A 101 -1.33 -5.12 -5.84
N ASP A 102 -2.53 -5.12 -5.29
CA ASP A 102 -3.58 -6.06 -5.63
C ASP A 102 -4.94 -5.33 -5.77
N ARG A 103 -6.06 -6.02 -5.62
CA ARG A 103 -7.39 -5.41 -5.74
C ARG A 103 -7.80 -4.59 -4.52
N GLU A 104 -7.18 -4.82 -3.38
CA GLU A 104 -7.57 -4.23 -2.09
C GLU A 104 -6.58 -3.19 -1.62
N LEU A 105 -5.28 -3.47 -1.79
CA LEU A 105 -4.21 -2.66 -1.23
C LEU A 105 -3.20 -2.21 -2.29
N LEU A 106 -2.77 -0.95 -2.13
CA LEU A 106 -1.55 -0.42 -2.71
C LEU A 106 -0.64 0.01 -1.55
N SER A 107 0.50 -0.66 -1.37
CA SER A 107 1.49 -0.32 -0.34
C SER A 107 2.78 0.16 -1.01
N ILE A 108 3.21 1.36 -0.62
CA ILE A 108 4.33 2.08 -1.23
C ILE A 108 5.35 2.39 -0.15
N GLN A 109 6.60 2.06 -0.41
CA GLN A 109 7.78 2.48 0.35
C GLN A 109 8.44 3.64 -0.36
N TYR A 110 8.92 4.61 0.40
CA TYR A 110 9.77 5.70 -0.05
C TYR A 110 11.05 5.69 0.76
N ASP A 111 12.19 5.70 0.10
CA ASP A 111 13.49 5.72 0.74
C ASP A 111 14.50 6.52 -0.07
N GLY A 112 15.49 7.04 0.61
CA GLY A 112 16.55 7.80 -0.04
C GLY A 112 17.36 8.66 0.90
N LEU A 113 18.17 9.52 0.32
CA LEU A 113 19.14 10.35 1.03
C LEU A 113 18.77 11.84 0.94
N GLY A 114 18.89 12.51 2.07
CA GLY A 114 18.79 13.96 2.15
C GLY A 114 20.01 14.55 2.81
N ASN A 115 20.53 15.65 2.27
CA ASN A 115 21.68 16.36 2.82
C ASN A 115 21.49 17.86 2.68
N VAL A 116 21.74 18.58 3.76
CA VAL A 116 21.77 20.05 3.76
C VAL A 116 23.22 20.51 3.77
N SER A 117 23.54 21.51 2.96
CA SER A 117 24.90 22.06 2.91
C SER A 117 25.36 22.50 4.30
N GLY A 118 26.54 22.01 4.72
CA GLY A 118 27.10 22.28 6.04
C GLY A 118 26.74 21.26 7.13
N THR A 119 25.88 20.27 6.85
CA THR A 119 25.70 19.13 7.77
C THR A 119 26.83 18.11 7.61
N ALA A 120 27.15 17.41 8.71
CA ALA A 120 28.28 16.47 8.73
C ALA A 120 28.02 15.21 7.91
N HIS A 121 26.76 14.76 7.85
CA HIS A 121 26.36 13.51 7.17
C HIS A 121 24.95 13.65 6.55
N PRO A 122 24.69 12.97 5.43
CA PRO A 122 23.34 12.84 4.89
C PRO A 122 22.47 12.00 5.83
N SER A 123 21.16 12.23 5.83
CA SER A 123 20.16 11.44 6.54
C SER A 123 19.55 10.42 5.61
N ASN A 124 19.37 9.18 6.07
CA ASN A 124 18.58 8.18 5.38
C ASN A 124 17.11 8.39 5.75
N HIS A 125 16.28 8.61 4.74
CA HIS A 125 14.84 8.72 4.89
C HIS A 125 14.19 7.40 4.58
N PHE A 126 13.21 7.02 5.38
CA PHE A 126 12.33 5.90 5.15
C PHE A 126 10.93 6.27 5.63
N TYR A 127 9.93 6.13 4.77
CA TYR A 127 8.53 6.27 5.12
C TYR A 127 7.68 5.49 4.14
N THR A 128 6.43 5.21 4.50
CA THR A 128 5.54 4.39 3.69
C THR A 128 4.14 4.97 3.67
N SER A 129 3.38 4.63 2.64
CA SER A 129 1.95 4.86 2.61
C SER A 129 1.23 3.62 2.08
N THR A 130 0.13 3.24 2.72
CA THR A 130 -0.72 2.14 2.30
C THR A 130 -2.13 2.67 2.07
N TYR A 131 -2.74 2.28 0.94
CA TYR A 131 -4.07 2.74 0.52
C TYR A 131 -5.00 1.56 0.33
N LEU A 132 -6.27 1.74 0.75
CA LEU A 132 -7.35 0.88 0.34
C LEU A 132 -7.82 1.31 -1.05
N LEU A 133 -7.76 0.41 -2.02
CA LEU A 133 -8.20 0.69 -3.40
C LEU A 133 -9.73 0.70 -3.53
N THR A 134 -10.45 0.21 -2.53
CA THR A 134 -11.92 0.21 -2.47
C THR A 134 -12.50 1.62 -2.31
N ASP A 135 -11.88 2.47 -1.48
CA ASP A 135 -12.34 3.82 -1.15
C ASP A 135 -11.33 4.94 -1.40
N GLY A 136 -10.09 4.57 -1.74
CA GLY A 136 -9.01 5.50 -2.01
C GLY A 136 -8.43 6.18 -0.77
N GLU A 137 -8.71 5.65 0.43
CA GLU A 137 -8.18 6.19 1.67
C GLU A 137 -6.82 5.60 2.04
N ARG A 138 -5.96 6.44 2.60
CA ARG A 138 -4.77 5.96 3.29
C ARG A 138 -5.17 5.24 4.57
N ILE A 139 -4.54 4.11 4.83
CA ILE A 139 -4.79 3.30 6.01
C ILE A 139 -3.51 3.11 6.81
N LYS A 140 -3.61 3.21 8.15
CA LYS A 140 -2.51 3.03 9.10
C LYS A 140 -2.49 1.62 9.67
N LEU A 141 -1.36 1.23 10.28
CA LEU A 141 -1.18 -0.07 10.91
C LEU A 141 -2.28 -0.41 11.91
N ASP A 142 -2.59 0.52 12.79
CA ASP A 142 -3.60 0.32 13.84
C ASP A 142 -5.03 0.13 13.31
N GLN A 143 -5.29 0.53 12.08
CA GLN A 143 -6.59 0.30 11.43
C GLN A 143 -6.71 -1.10 10.81
N LEU A 144 -5.58 -1.75 10.50
CA LEU A 144 -5.53 -3.10 9.93
C LEU A 144 -5.23 -4.18 10.97
N VAL A 145 -4.50 -3.84 12.02
CA VAL A 145 -3.98 -4.79 13.02
C VAL A 145 -4.44 -4.39 14.42
N THR A 146 -4.83 -5.39 15.21
CA THR A 146 -5.06 -5.21 16.64
C THR A 146 -3.73 -5.20 17.38
N LEU A 147 -3.30 -4.00 17.78
CA LEU A 147 -2.03 -3.78 18.48
C LEU A 147 -2.22 -4.05 19.98
N ASN A 148 -1.75 -5.21 20.42
CA ASN A 148 -1.77 -5.64 21.82
C ASN A 148 -0.48 -6.37 22.18
N GLU A 149 -0.32 -6.76 23.45
CA GLU A 149 0.88 -7.41 23.93
C GLU A 149 1.19 -8.72 23.20
N ALA A 150 0.16 -9.53 22.90
CA ALA A 150 0.32 -10.76 22.14
C ALA A 150 0.81 -10.52 20.71
N PHE A 151 0.38 -9.42 20.07
CA PHE A 151 0.93 -9.00 18.76
C PHE A 151 2.40 -8.60 18.88
N ALA A 152 2.77 -7.79 19.89
CA ALA A 152 4.16 -7.40 20.11
C ALA A 152 5.07 -8.62 20.34
N GLU A 153 4.62 -9.59 21.15
CA GLU A 153 5.34 -10.85 21.34
C GLU A 153 5.47 -11.66 20.06
N THR A 154 4.41 -11.72 19.25
CA THR A 154 4.42 -12.43 17.98
C THR A 154 5.40 -11.77 17.01
N LEU A 155 5.39 -10.44 16.93
CA LEU A 155 6.34 -9.69 16.11
C LEU A 155 7.79 -10.00 16.52
N LYS A 156 8.12 -9.94 17.82
CA LYS A 156 9.46 -10.30 18.33
C LYS A 156 9.88 -11.71 17.96
N LYS A 157 8.99 -12.69 18.10
CA LYS A 157 9.29 -14.11 17.90
C LYS A 157 9.30 -14.55 16.44
N LYS A 158 8.56 -13.87 15.56
CA LYS A 158 8.26 -14.35 14.21
C LYS A 158 8.78 -13.44 13.10
N SER A 159 9.10 -12.18 13.42
CA SER A 159 9.68 -11.31 12.43
C SER A 159 11.14 -11.67 12.16
N LYS A 160 11.57 -11.29 10.96
CA LYS A 160 12.95 -11.39 10.52
C LYS A 160 13.45 -9.97 10.22
N ALA A 161 14.59 -9.61 10.76
CA ALA A 161 15.28 -8.39 10.37
C ALA A 161 15.75 -8.49 8.92
N LEU A 162 15.55 -7.44 8.11
CA LEU A 162 16.05 -7.42 6.72
C LEU A 162 17.55 -7.17 6.67
N SER A 163 18.10 -6.47 7.67
CA SER A 163 19.54 -6.33 7.84
C SER A 163 20.04 -7.28 8.94
N PRO A 164 21.08 -8.10 8.68
CA PRO A 164 21.67 -8.95 9.71
C PRO A 164 22.18 -8.17 10.94
N ALA A 165 22.58 -6.92 10.78
CA ALA A 165 23.02 -6.06 11.88
C ALA A 165 21.90 -5.72 12.88
N MET A 166 20.65 -5.92 12.50
CA MET A 166 19.46 -5.65 13.32
C MET A 166 18.82 -6.93 13.91
N GLU A 167 19.43 -8.10 13.73
CA GLU A 167 18.96 -9.32 14.38
C GLU A 167 18.97 -9.14 15.90
N GLY A 168 17.86 -9.52 16.56
CA GLY A 168 17.69 -9.38 18.00
C GLY A 168 17.37 -7.96 18.49
N TYR A 169 17.32 -6.95 17.62
CA TYR A 169 16.99 -5.57 18.05
C TYR A 169 15.64 -5.49 18.74
N LEU A 170 14.62 -6.14 18.20
CA LEU A 170 13.28 -6.15 18.81
C LEU A 170 13.26 -6.85 20.19
N ASP A 171 14.13 -7.83 20.42
CA ASP A 171 14.21 -8.52 21.72
C ASP A 171 14.71 -7.59 22.83
N GLY A 172 15.49 -6.57 22.47
CA GLY A 172 15.97 -5.54 23.39
C GLY A 172 14.90 -4.55 23.86
N LEU A 173 13.74 -4.46 23.15
CA LEU A 173 12.64 -3.59 23.53
C LEU A 173 11.71 -4.31 24.53
N SER A 174 11.14 -3.59 25.50
CA SER A 174 10.00 -4.12 26.24
C SER A 174 8.76 -4.24 25.32
N ASN A 175 7.80 -5.11 25.66
CA ASN A 175 6.54 -5.18 24.90
C ASN A 175 5.80 -3.85 24.93
N GLN A 176 5.85 -3.12 26.04
CA GLN A 176 5.22 -1.82 26.21
C GLN A 176 5.85 -0.76 25.29
N ASP A 177 7.19 -0.70 25.22
CA ASP A 177 7.89 0.24 24.33
C ASP A 177 7.63 -0.07 22.86
N LEU A 178 7.66 -1.35 22.49
CA LEU A 178 7.34 -1.78 21.14
C LEU A 178 5.90 -1.40 20.77
N LEU A 179 4.92 -1.65 21.66
CA LEU A 179 3.53 -1.26 21.43
C LEU A 179 3.35 0.24 21.28
N ALA A 180 4.01 1.05 22.12
CA ALA A 180 3.94 2.50 22.03
C ALA A 180 4.47 3.00 20.68
N LYS A 181 5.57 2.42 20.19
CA LYS A 181 6.10 2.69 18.84
C LYS A 181 5.10 2.29 17.76
N LEU A 182 4.55 1.09 17.78
CA LEU A 182 3.60 0.59 16.80
C LEU A 182 2.29 1.41 16.77
N GLN A 183 1.82 1.89 17.92
CA GLN A 183 0.63 2.74 18.02
C GLN A 183 0.82 4.12 17.38
N SER A 184 2.07 4.58 17.25
CA SER A 184 2.40 5.83 16.56
C SER A 184 2.76 5.63 15.09
N ALA A 185 2.66 4.41 14.55
CA ALA A 185 3.05 4.11 13.17
C ALA A 185 2.23 4.90 12.13
N ASP A 186 2.85 5.15 10.99
CA ASP A 186 2.25 5.71 9.77
C ASP A 186 1.66 7.12 9.90
N GLN A 187 2.19 7.91 10.83
CA GLN A 187 1.75 9.30 11.05
C GLN A 187 2.50 10.27 10.13
N LEU A 188 2.35 10.12 8.80
CA LEU A 188 3.00 10.97 7.80
C LEU A 188 2.69 12.45 8.01
N GLU A 189 1.48 12.78 8.45
CA GLU A 189 1.05 14.15 8.74
C GLU A 189 1.84 14.85 9.86
N ARG A 190 2.63 14.09 10.61
CA ARG A 190 3.46 14.60 11.72
C ARG A 190 4.94 14.68 11.40
N ILE A 191 5.34 14.33 10.18
CA ILE A 191 6.73 14.46 9.74
C ILE A 191 7.15 15.94 9.84
N GLY A 192 8.32 16.19 10.45
CA GLY A 192 8.83 17.53 10.74
C GLY A 192 8.41 18.07 12.12
N GLU A 193 7.47 17.46 12.83
CA GLU A 193 7.11 17.83 14.19
C GLU A 193 8.11 17.27 15.21
N LYS A 194 8.23 17.94 16.37
CA LYS A 194 9.12 17.53 17.46
C LYS A 194 8.89 16.08 17.94
N ASN A 195 7.65 15.60 17.87
CA ASN A 195 7.22 14.28 18.33
C ASN A 195 6.70 13.43 17.15
N GLN A 196 7.31 13.57 15.99
CA GLN A 196 6.98 12.74 14.84
C GLN A 196 7.20 11.26 15.15
N SER A 197 6.43 10.39 14.50
CA SER A 197 6.72 8.96 14.52
C SER A 197 7.91 8.65 13.61
N ASP A 198 8.74 7.73 14.07
CA ASP A 198 9.82 7.11 13.31
C ASP A 198 9.51 5.66 12.96
N VAL A 199 8.22 5.29 13.02
CA VAL A 199 7.73 3.95 12.73
C VAL A 199 6.78 3.98 11.53
N PHE A 200 7.07 3.12 10.57
CA PHE A 200 6.26 2.99 9.34
C PHE A 200 5.98 1.53 9.04
N SER A 201 4.81 1.25 8.48
CA SER A 201 4.43 -0.10 8.08
C SER A 201 4.18 -0.20 6.58
N TYR A 202 4.48 -1.37 6.02
CA TYR A 202 4.15 -1.69 4.64
C TYR A 202 3.69 -3.15 4.51
N TRP A 203 2.96 -3.42 3.47
CA TRP A 203 2.49 -4.77 3.18
C TRP A 203 3.19 -5.29 1.91
N THR A 204 3.63 -6.54 1.97
CA THR A 204 4.03 -7.31 0.79
C THR A 204 2.92 -8.31 0.44
N GLU A 205 3.11 -9.16 -0.55
CA GLU A 205 2.13 -10.21 -0.88
C GLU A 205 1.87 -11.16 0.29
N ASP A 206 2.87 -11.44 1.11
CA ASP A 206 2.81 -12.47 2.15
C ASP A 206 3.28 -12.01 3.54
N SER A 207 3.64 -10.75 3.71
CA SER A 207 4.23 -10.24 4.95
C SER A 207 3.75 -8.83 5.30
N LEU A 208 3.77 -8.53 6.60
CA LEU A 208 3.76 -7.18 7.14
C LEU A 208 5.20 -6.77 7.44
N GLY A 209 5.64 -5.66 6.85
CA GLY A 209 6.90 -5.01 7.17
C GLY A 209 6.68 -3.87 8.17
N ILE A 210 7.60 -3.74 9.12
CA ILE A 210 7.69 -2.64 10.09
C ILE A 210 9.09 -2.05 10.01
N SER A 211 9.17 -0.77 9.73
CA SER A 211 10.40 0.02 9.87
C SER A 211 10.35 0.80 11.18
N ILE A 212 11.43 0.78 11.93
CA ILE A 212 11.59 1.49 13.21
C ILE A 212 12.84 2.37 13.10
N GLY A 213 12.73 3.64 13.49
CA GLY A 213 13.87 4.54 13.58
C GLY A 213 14.90 4.04 14.58
N VAL A 214 16.15 4.05 14.16
CA VAL A 214 17.33 3.72 14.96
C VAL A 214 18.35 4.85 14.91
N SER A 215 19.44 4.73 15.66
CA SER A 215 20.48 5.75 15.62
C SER A 215 21.12 5.87 14.23
N HIS A 216 21.60 7.05 13.87
CA HIS A 216 22.31 7.29 12.61
C HIS A 216 23.48 6.31 12.39
N ALA A 217 24.22 5.95 13.45
CA ALA A 217 25.27 4.94 13.39
C ALA A 217 24.78 3.52 13.02
N GLN A 218 23.49 3.28 13.14
CA GLN A 218 22.82 2.03 12.77
C GLN A 218 22.05 2.12 11.43
N GLY A 219 22.07 3.30 10.78
CA GLY A 219 21.49 3.51 9.46
C GLY A 219 20.16 4.25 9.43
N ASP A 220 19.78 4.95 10.51
CA ASP A 220 18.58 5.77 10.70
C ASP A 220 17.26 4.97 10.80
N HIS A 221 17.14 3.81 10.16
CA HIS A 221 15.98 2.92 10.27
C HIS A 221 16.38 1.44 10.20
N ALA A 222 15.52 0.60 10.76
CA ALA A 222 15.65 -0.86 10.72
C ALA A 222 14.32 -1.50 10.33
N GLU A 223 14.36 -2.44 9.39
CA GLU A 223 13.17 -3.09 8.85
C GLU A 223 13.05 -4.54 9.34
N PHE A 224 11.83 -4.91 9.70
CA PHE A 224 11.45 -6.25 10.19
C PHE A 224 10.22 -6.74 9.44
N GLU A 225 10.26 -7.95 8.91
CA GLU A 225 9.09 -8.56 8.24
C GLU A 225 8.58 -9.77 9.01
N VAL A 226 7.26 -9.80 9.24
CA VAL A 226 6.54 -10.95 9.79
C VAL A 226 5.56 -11.50 8.75
N LYS A 227 5.49 -12.81 8.60
CA LYS A 227 4.57 -13.42 7.63
C LYS A 227 3.12 -13.18 8.02
N THR A 228 2.28 -12.80 7.06
CA THR A 228 0.86 -12.54 7.26
C THR A 228 0.15 -13.71 7.95
N LYS A 229 0.51 -14.96 7.61
CA LYS A 229 -0.02 -16.17 8.25
C LYS A 229 0.20 -16.24 9.76
N ASP A 230 1.29 -15.65 10.25
CA ASP A 230 1.65 -15.66 11.68
C ASP A 230 0.90 -14.58 12.47
N ILE A 231 0.30 -13.61 11.80
CA ILE A 231 -0.44 -12.49 12.39
C ILE A 231 -1.93 -12.49 12.07
N ILE A 232 -2.45 -13.53 11.38
CA ILE A 232 -3.89 -13.67 11.10
C ILE A 232 -4.79 -13.39 12.31
N PRO A 233 -4.49 -13.87 13.55
CA PRO A 233 -5.34 -13.63 14.72
C PRO A 233 -5.47 -12.15 15.10
N PHE A 234 -4.60 -11.29 14.62
CA PHE A 234 -4.57 -9.87 14.92
C PHE A 234 -5.13 -9.00 13.81
N LEU A 235 -5.39 -9.55 12.62
CA LEU A 235 -5.96 -8.80 11.52
C LEU A 235 -7.40 -8.41 11.82
N LYS A 236 -7.73 -7.12 11.64
CA LYS A 236 -9.09 -6.59 11.83
C LYS A 236 -10.01 -6.91 10.66
N LYS A 237 -9.43 -7.26 9.51
CA LYS A 237 -10.12 -7.72 8.29
C LYS A 237 -9.18 -8.63 7.49
N PRO A 238 -9.70 -9.51 6.64
CA PRO A 238 -8.88 -10.25 5.66
C PRO A 238 -8.12 -9.28 4.76
N LEU A 239 -6.92 -9.65 4.35
CA LEU A 239 -6.06 -8.89 3.44
C LEU A 239 -5.61 -9.76 2.27
#